data_4ade2188c055a82f2b7694ac1d91a276
#
_entry.id   4ade2188c055a82f2b7694ac1d91a276
#
_cell.length_a   1.000
_cell.length_b   1.000
_cell.length_c   1.000
_cell.angle_alpha   90.00
_cell.angle_beta   90.00
_cell.angle_gamma   90.00
#
_symmetry.space_group_name_H-M   'P 1'
#
loop_
_entity.id
_entity.type
_entity.pdbx_description
1 polymer ?
#
loop_
_entity_poly.entity_id
_entity_poly.type
_entity_poly.pdbx_seq_one_letter_code
_entity_poly.pdbx_strand_id
1 'polypeptide(L)'
;SVDCSSLMYNAYRTVGIYLPRNADEQEASAGLHIELNKMDDATKLTTIQGLTPGTGLYMDNHCLMYLGKSNGVPFALHALGSYYNEGKNVRVMRIVVSDLTLNRHNGNTMLTDLTNAVEFK
;
A
#
# COMPACT_ATOMS: atom_id res chain seq x y z
N SER A 1 11.40 -14.82 -1.08
CA SER A 1 11.27 -13.53 -1.76
C SER A 1 10.37 -12.59 -0.95
N VAL A 2 10.61 -11.30 -1.07
CA VAL A 2 9.82 -10.26 -0.40
C VAL A 2 8.81 -9.72 -1.40
N ASP A 3 7.52 -9.77 -1.07
CA ASP A 3 6.45 -9.11 -1.80
C ASP A 3 5.66 -8.21 -0.85
N CYS A 4 4.67 -7.48 -1.34
CA CYS A 4 3.95 -6.50 -0.51
C CYS A 4 3.19 -7.16 0.64
N SER A 5 2.52 -8.28 0.42
CA SER A 5 1.78 -8.96 1.49
C SER A 5 2.72 -9.62 2.49
N SER A 6 3.88 -10.11 2.04
CA SER A 6 4.93 -10.64 2.90
C SER A 6 5.46 -9.56 3.84
N LEU A 7 5.70 -8.36 3.30
CA LEU A 7 6.16 -7.23 4.08
C LEU A 7 5.16 -6.88 5.19
N MET A 8 3.87 -6.79 4.86
CA MET A 8 2.82 -6.50 5.84
C MET A 8 2.75 -7.59 6.91
N TYR A 9 2.76 -8.85 6.49
CA TYR A 9 2.73 -10.00 7.40
C TYR A 9 3.87 -9.95 8.41
N ASN A 10 5.10 -9.76 7.95
CA ASN A 10 6.27 -9.76 8.81
C ASN A 10 6.34 -8.51 9.70
N ALA A 11 5.99 -7.35 9.16
CA ALA A 11 6.01 -6.10 9.92
C ALA A 11 5.04 -6.14 11.09
N TYR A 12 3.81 -6.59 10.89
CA TYR A 12 2.81 -6.67 11.95
C TYR A 12 3.09 -7.81 12.91
N ARG A 13 3.66 -8.90 12.45
CA ARG A 13 4.04 -10.02 13.31
C ARG A 13 5.01 -9.61 14.40
N THR A 14 5.94 -8.70 14.11
CA THR A 14 6.93 -8.25 15.11
C THR A 14 6.29 -7.48 16.27
N VAL A 15 5.10 -6.94 16.11
CA VAL A 15 4.36 -6.25 17.17
C VAL A 15 3.19 -7.07 17.71
N GLY A 16 3.15 -8.37 17.42
CA GLY A 16 2.16 -9.28 17.96
C GLY A 16 0.84 -9.34 17.21
N ILE A 17 0.75 -8.70 16.06
CA ILE A 17 -0.43 -8.76 15.19
C ILE A 17 -0.18 -9.75 14.08
N TYR A 18 -1.00 -10.79 14.01
CA TYR A 18 -0.85 -11.84 13.03
C TYR A 18 -1.84 -11.64 11.88
N LEU A 19 -1.30 -11.25 10.73
CA LEU A 19 -2.09 -11.05 9.51
C LEU A 19 -2.05 -12.32 8.65
N PRO A 20 -3.08 -12.56 7.83
CA PRO A 20 -2.98 -13.54 6.77
C PRO A 20 -1.85 -13.21 5.81
N ARG A 21 -1.27 -14.24 5.19
CA ARG A 21 -0.12 -14.09 4.28
C ARG A 21 -0.50 -13.48 2.94
N ASN A 22 -1.73 -13.64 2.52
CA ASN A 22 -2.24 -13.22 1.22
C ASN A 22 -2.84 -11.81 1.33
N ALA A 23 -2.62 -10.96 0.33
CA ALA A 23 -3.10 -9.58 0.34
C ALA A 23 -4.63 -9.48 0.42
N ASP A 24 -5.37 -10.35 -0.28
CA ASP A 24 -6.82 -10.34 -0.24
C ASP A 24 -7.36 -10.70 1.15
N GLU A 25 -6.71 -11.63 1.81
CA GLU A 25 -7.07 -12.02 3.18
C GLU A 25 -6.69 -10.93 4.19
N GLN A 26 -5.56 -10.24 3.98
CA GLN A 26 -5.19 -9.09 4.81
C GLN A 26 -6.21 -7.97 4.69
N GLU A 27 -6.64 -7.67 3.46
CA GLU A 27 -7.66 -6.66 3.22
C GLU A 27 -8.98 -6.99 3.90
N ALA A 28 -9.31 -8.27 4.01
CA ALA A 28 -10.52 -8.75 4.68
C ALA A 28 -10.37 -8.93 6.19
N SER A 29 -9.19 -8.68 6.76
CA SER A 29 -8.90 -8.91 8.18
C SER A 29 -9.67 -7.95 9.09
N ALA A 30 -9.69 -8.28 10.38
CA ALA A 30 -10.30 -7.43 11.40
C ALA A 30 -9.59 -6.09 11.47
N GLY A 31 -10.36 -5.03 11.62
CA GLY A 31 -9.87 -3.67 11.70
C GLY A 31 -10.90 -2.68 11.15
N LEU A 32 -10.52 -1.42 11.11
CA LEU A 32 -11.34 -0.38 10.52
C LEU A 32 -11.09 -0.34 9.00
N HIS A 33 -12.11 -0.63 8.23
CA HIS A 33 -12.04 -0.65 6.77
C HIS A 33 -12.57 0.66 6.19
N ILE A 34 -11.80 1.26 5.30
CA ILE A 34 -12.15 2.51 4.63
C ILE A 34 -12.16 2.27 3.12
N GLU A 35 -13.30 2.48 2.49
CA GLU A 35 -13.45 2.33 1.05
C GLU A 35 -12.95 3.58 0.34
N LEU A 36 -11.97 3.43 -0.54
CA LEU A 36 -11.35 4.53 -1.27
C LEU A 36 -11.73 4.56 -2.75
N ASN A 37 -12.20 3.44 -3.31
CA ASN A 37 -12.37 3.28 -4.75
C ASN A 37 -13.43 4.21 -5.37
N LYS A 38 -14.31 4.80 -4.57
CA LYS A 38 -15.33 5.74 -5.06
C LYS A 38 -14.92 7.20 -4.86
N MET A 39 -13.76 7.44 -4.29
CA MET A 39 -13.26 8.79 -4.03
C MET A 39 -12.43 9.27 -5.21
N ASP A 40 -12.47 10.59 -5.46
CA ASP A 40 -11.51 11.21 -6.37
C ASP A 40 -10.14 11.33 -5.68
N ASP A 41 -9.11 11.70 -6.44
CA ASP A 41 -7.74 11.76 -5.91
C ASP A 41 -7.61 12.75 -4.75
N ALA A 42 -8.25 13.90 -4.82
CA ALA A 42 -8.19 14.89 -3.77
C ALA A 42 -8.79 14.37 -2.46
N THR A 43 -9.91 13.68 -2.53
CA THR A 43 -10.58 13.08 -1.36
C THR A 43 -9.78 11.92 -0.80
N LYS A 44 -9.21 11.07 -1.67
CA LYS A 44 -8.31 10.00 -1.24
C LYS A 44 -7.12 10.56 -0.47
N LEU A 45 -6.49 11.59 -1.01
CA LEU A 45 -5.32 12.22 -0.38
C LEU A 45 -5.65 12.75 1.01
N THR A 46 -6.75 13.50 1.14
CA THR A 46 -7.19 14.04 2.43
C THR A 46 -7.49 12.92 3.44
N THR A 47 -8.15 11.87 2.99
CA THR A 47 -8.48 10.72 3.83
C THR A 47 -7.22 10.02 4.32
N ILE A 48 -6.27 9.76 3.43
CA ILE A 48 -5.02 9.08 3.77
C ILE A 48 -4.16 9.91 4.72
N GLN A 49 -4.11 11.22 4.54
CA GLN A 49 -3.38 12.11 5.45
C GLN A 49 -3.83 11.98 6.90
N GLY A 50 -5.08 11.61 7.14
CA GLY A 50 -5.64 11.45 8.48
C GLY A 50 -5.51 10.04 9.06
N LEU A 51 -4.97 9.07 8.32
CA LEU A 51 -4.86 7.70 8.79
C LEU A 51 -3.70 7.53 9.77
N THR A 52 -3.82 6.51 10.61
CA THR A 52 -2.77 6.13 11.54
C THR A 52 -1.60 5.47 10.80
N PRO A 53 -0.34 5.82 11.09
CA PRO A 53 0.80 5.07 10.53
C PRO A 53 0.67 3.58 10.85
N GLY A 54 1.01 2.75 9.87
CA GLY A 54 0.83 1.31 9.95
C GLY A 54 -0.44 0.82 9.24
N THR A 55 -1.31 1.73 8.81
CA THR A 55 -2.51 1.36 8.05
C THR A 55 -2.14 0.70 6.74
N GLY A 56 -2.79 -0.41 6.41
CA GLY A 56 -2.63 -1.07 5.11
C GLY A 56 -3.39 -0.31 4.03
N LEU A 57 -2.75 -0.08 2.90
CA LEU A 57 -3.35 0.54 1.71
C LEU A 57 -3.36 -0.50 0.59
N TYR A 58 -4.52 -0.72 -0.01
CA TYR A 58 -4.71 -1.83 -0.95
C TYR A 58 -5.20 -1.34 -2.30
N MET A 59 -4.71 -2.00 -3.33
CA MET A 59 -5.18 -1.88 -4.72
C MET A 59 -5.11 -3.28 -5.35
N ASP A 60 -5.59 -3.43 -6.56
CA ASP A 60 -5.54 -4.73 -7.24
C ASP A 60 -4.09 -5.22 -7.34
N ASN A 61 -3.85 -6.42 -6.79
CA ASN A 61 -2.56 -7.13 -6.82
C ASN A 61 -1.38 -6.41 -6.14
N HIS A 62 -1.65 -5.42 -5.27
CA HIS A 62 -0.58 -4.72 -4.58
C HIS A 62 -1.08 -4.14 -3.25
N CYS A 63 -0.19 -4.07 -2.28
CA CYS A 63 -0.47 -3.42 -1.00
C CYS A 63 0.74 -2.63 -0.52
N LEU A 64 0.44 -1.64 0.33
CA LEU A 64 1.42 -0.71 0.88
C LEU A 64 1.16 -0.57 2.37
N MET A 65 2.18 -0.17 3.11
CA MET A 65 1.99 0.23 4.51
C MET A 65 2.15 1.74 4.62
N TYR A 66 1.12 2.42 5.10
CA TYR A 66 1.18 3.87 5.32
C TYR A 66 2.14 4.19 6.46
N LEU A 67 3.07 5.11 6.23
CA LEU A 67 4.08 5.50 7.22
C LEU A 67 3.75 6.81 7.92
N GLY A 68 2.78 7.55 7.41
CA GLY A 68 2.45 8.88 7.89
C GLY A 68 2.77 9.93 6.85
N LYS A 69 2.61 11.18 7.23
CA LYS A 69 2.85 12.33 6.35
C LYS A 69 4.05 13.14 6.81
N SER A 70 4.74 13.75 5.86
CA SER A 70 5.80 14.72 6.11
C SER A 70 5.49 15.95 5.28
N ASN A 71 5.36 17.11 5.92
CA ASN A 71 4.95 18.36 5.28
C ASN A 71 3.66 18.21 4.46
N GLY A 72 2.69 17.44 4.98
CA GLY A 72 1.42 17.21 4.32
C GLY A 72 1.46 16.15 3.21
N VAL A 73 2.61 15.59 2.89
CA VAL A 73 2.75 14.56 1.86
C VAL A 73 2.72 13.17 2.49
N PRO A 74 1.76 12.29 2.11
CA PRO A 74 1.73 10.93 2.63
C PRO A 74 2.82 10.07 1.99
N PHE A 75 3.45 9.24 2.82
CA PHE A 75 4.46 8.28 2.37
C PHE A 75 4.07 6.86 2.74
N ALA A 76 4.44 5.91 1.90
CA ALA A 76 4.16 4.50 2.12
C ALA A 76 5.39 3.64 1.85
N LEU A 77 5.43 2.52 2.57
CA LEU A 77 6.44 1.48 2.42
C LEU A 77 5.84 0.36 1.59
N HIS A 78 6.54 -0.09 0.56
CA HIS A 78 6.06 -1.20 -0.25
C HIS A 78 7.21 -1.99 -0.87
N ALA A 79 6.90 -3.23 -1.26
CA ALA A 79 7.83 -4.07 -1.99
C ALA A 79 7.60 -3.87 -3.49
N LEU A 80 8.64 -3.49 -4.20
CA LEU A 80 8.60 -3.35 -5.64
C LEU A 80 9.15 -4.63 -6.27
N GLY A 81 8.28 -5.39 -6.95
CA GLY A 81 8.63 -6.70 -7.47
C GLY A 81 9.15 -6.70 -8.90
N SER A 82 8.69 -5.76 -9.72
CA SER A 82 9.13 -5.64 -11.10
C SER A 82 8.81 -4.26 -11.65
N TYR A 83 9.54 -3.87 -12.67
CA TYR A 83 9.23 -2.68 -13.43
C TYR A 83 9.54 -2.93 -14.91
N TYR A 84 8.99 -2.09 -15.77
CA TYR A 84 9.16 -2.21 -17.20
C TYR A 84 10.24 -1.25 -17.68
N ASN A 85 11.27 -1.77 -18.33
CA ASN A 85 12.36 -0.94 -18.84
C ASN A 85 12.80 -1.43 -20.20
N GLU A 86 12.84 -0.54 -21.18
CA GLU A 86 13.29 -0.81 -22.55
C GLU A 86 12.62 -2.03 -23.19
N GLY A 87 11.31 -2.17 -22.99
CA GLY A 87 10.55 -3.28 -23.57
C GLY A 87 10.69 -4.60 -22.83
N LYS A 88 11.31 -4.60 -21.65
CA LYS A 88 11.52 -5.80 -20.84
C LYS A 88 11.01 -5.62 -19.44
N ASN A 89 10.44 -6.69 -18.86
CA ASN A 89 10.16 -6.76 -17.44
C ASN A 89 11.46 -7.03 -16.68
N VAL A 90 11.81 -6.10 -15.81
CA VAL A 90 12.97 -6.27 -14.93
C VAL A 90 12.46 -6.62 -13.54
N ARG A 91 12.88 -7.77 -13.03
CA ARG A 91 12.56 -8.19 -11.66
C ARG A 91 13.59 -7.62 -10.71
N VAL A 92 13.12 -6.75 -9.84
CA VAL A 92 13.91 -6.21 -8.75
C VAL A 92 13.09 -6.36 -7.48
N MET A 93 13.53 -7.19 -6.57
CA MET A 93 12.87 -7.37 -5.27
C MET A 93 13.50 -6.43 -4.28
N ARG A 94 12.86 -5.30 -4.02
CA ARG A 94 13.35 -4.33 -3.03
C ARG A 94 12.19 -3.64 -2.32
N ILE A 95 12.49 -3.20 -1.11
CA ILE A 95 11.57 -2.41 -0.31
C ILE A 95 11.82 -0.94 -0.61
N VAL A 96 10.75 -0.20 -0.89
CA VAL A 96 10.82 1.20 -1.31
C VAL A 96 9.91 2.03 -0.43
N VAL A 97 10.39 3.21 -0.07
CA VAL A 97 9.55 4.26 0.53
C VAL A 97 9.29 5.31 -0.55
N SER A 98 8.04 5.59 -0.81
CA SER A 98 7.67 6.60 -1.81
C SER A 98 6.41 7.35 -1.38
N ASP A 99 6.20 8.51 -1.98
CA ASP A 99 4.89 9.14 -1.92
C ASP A 99 3.93 8.37 -2.84
N LEU A 100 2.67 8.78 -2.87
CA LEU A 100 1.65 8.05 -3.62
C LEU A 100 1.53 8.51 -5.08
N THR A 101 2.45 9.36 -5.55
CA THR A 101 2.45 9.83 -6.94
C THR A 101 3.24 8.94 -7.88
N LEU A 102 3.84 7.86 -7.37
CA LEU A 102 4.58 6.90 -8.19
C LEU A 102 3.64 6.30 -9.25
N ASN A 103 4.08 6.31 -10.50
CA ASN A 103 3.30 5.81 -11.62
C ASN A 103 3.34 4.28 -11.69
N ARG A 104 2.21 3.70 -12.06
CA ARG A 104 2.07 2.28 -12.34
C ARG A 104 2.17 2.03 -13.85
N HIS A 105 2.26 0.76 -14.24
CA HIS A 105 2.34 0.37 -15.65
C HIS A 105 1.14 0.82 -16.49
N ASN A 106 -0.03 0.98 -15.87
CA ASN A 106 -1.24 1.44 -16.54
C ASN A 106 -1.31 2.96 -16.74
N GLY A 107 -0.28 3.69 -16.30
CA GLY A 107 -0.21 5.15 -16.41
C GLY A 107 -0.85 5.92 -15.25
N ASN A 108 -1.57 5.24 -14.36
CA ASN A 108 -2.15 5.86 -13.18
C ASN A 108 -1.11 5.98 -12.06
N THR A 109 -1.34 6.91 -11.12
CA THR A 109 -0.57 6.94 -9.88
C THR A 109 -1.10 5.86 -8.93
N MET A 110 -0.29 5.51 -7.95
CA MET A 110 -0.73 4.59 -6.89
C MET A 110 -1.93 5.16 -6.15
N LEU A 111 -1.97 6.48 -5.89
CA LEU A 111 -3.10 7.13 -5.23
C LEU A 111 -4.40 6.87 -5.99
N THR A 112 -4.41 7.07 -7.28
CA THR A 112 -5.60 6.87 -8.12
C THR A 112 -6.13 5.44 -8.02
N ASP A 113 -5.25 4.47 -7.98
CA ASP A 113 -5.61 3.05 -8.01
C ASP A 113 -5.94 2.44 -6.64
N LEU A 114 -5.70 3.15 -5.54
CA LEU A 114 -6.03 2.64 -4.20
C LEU A 114 -7.54 2.42 -4.07
N THR A 115 -7.92 1.25 -3.59
CA THR A 115 -9.32 0.84 -3.42
C THR A 115 -9.76 0.83 -1.96
N ASN A 116 -8.89 0.43 -1.06
CA ASN A 116 -9.23 0.26 0.36
C ASN A 116 -8.06 0.62 1.26
N ALA A 117 -8.40 1.05 2.48
CA ALA A 117 -7.45 1.16 3.57
C ALA A 117 -7.96 0.35 4.76
N VAL A 118 -7.06 -0.28 5.49
CA VAL A 118 -7.42 -1.06 6.68
C VAL A 118 -6.50 -0.66 7.84
N GLU A 119 -7.10 -0.12 8.90
CA GLU A 119 -6.40 0.08 10.17
C GLU A 119 -6.53 -1.22 10.95
N PHE A 120 -5.44 -1.97 11.06
CA PHE A 120 -5.43 -3.28 11.74
C PHE A 120 -5.53 -3.12 13.26
N LYS A 121 -6.23 -4.03 13.89
CA LYS A 121 -6.41 -4.05 15.34
C LYS A 121 -6.16 -5.42 15.93
#